data_b386ec9e4ab841fc3ed76c60f6ac509e
#
_entry.id   b386ec9e4ab841fc3ed76c60f6ac509e
#
_cell.length_a   1.000
_cell.length_b   1.000
_cell.length_c   1.000
_cell.angle_alpha   90.00
_cell.angle_beta   90.00
_cell.angle_gamma   90.00
#
_symmetry.space_group_name_H-M   'P 1'
#
loop_
_entity.id
_entity.type
_entity.pdbx_description
1 polymer ?
#
loop_
_entity_poly.entity_id
_entity_poly.type
_entity_poly.pdbx_seq_one_letter_code
_entity_poly.pdbx_strand_id
1 'polypeptide(L)'
;MDQIKLENFRKEYGFEIPIVRSLPAGECIKIRENLLYKFSLNDIDEFFKIDKFSRLDGFSADEENLDLNALFNKLNVATPNEICINFNKFESIDILRFDDLFKFFSDIWYPSLDDIEIFDINLNWIISVRHYGDIYYFLTKK
;
A
#
# COMPACT_ATOMS: atom_id res chain seq x y z
N MET A 1 10.51 -4.35 -1.26
CA MET A 1 9.97 -4.93 -2.52
C MET A 1 10.79 -6.15 -2.90
N ASP A 2 10.18 -7.21 -3.38
CA ASP A 2 10.92 -8.43 -3.67
C ASP A 2 11.79 -8.32 -4.92
N GLN A 3 12.78 -9.19 -4.99
CA GLN A 3 13.78 -9.18 -6.06
C GLN A 3 13.18 -9.44 -7.44
N ILE A 4 12.14 -10.25 -7.52
CA ILE A 4 11.50 -10.59 -8.79
C ILE A 4 10.86 -9.35 -9.42
N LYS A 5 10.17 -8.54 -8.61
CA LYS A 5 9.56 -7.29 -9.10
C LYS A 5 10.63 -6.32 -9.59
N LEU A 6 11.72 -6.17 -8.85
CA LEU A 6 12.82 -5.28 -9.20
C LEU A 6 13.46 -5.70 -10.52
N GLU A 7 13.71 -6.99 -10.70
CA GLU A 7 14.30 -7.52 -11.93
C GLU A 7 13.38 -7.38 -13.13
N ASN A 8 12.11 -7.72 -12.97
CA ASN A 8 11.12 -7.59 -14.04
C ASN A 8 10.99 -6.16 -14.52
N PHE A 9 10.97 -5.22 -13.57
CA PHE A 9 10.89 -3.81 -13.91
C PHE A 9 12.10 -3.34 -14.70
N ARG A 10 13.30 -3.72 -14.25
CA ARG A 10 14.55 -3.37 -14.94
C ARG A 10 14.57 -3.94 -16.37
N LYS A 11 14.12 -5.17 -16.54
CA LYS A 11 14.08 -5.81 -17.87
C LYS A 11 13.12 -5.09 -18.80
N GLU A 12 11.98 -4.65 -18.28
CA GLU A 12 10.96 -3.98 -19.09
C GLU A 12 11.35 -2.55 -19.46
N TYR A 13 11.85 -1.78 -18.49
CA TYR A 13 12.05 -0.34 -18.65
C TYR A 13 13.51 0.08 -18.83
N GLY A 14 14.46 -0.76 -18.49
CA GLY A 14 15.88 -0.44 -18.61
C GLY A 14 16.42 0.47 -17.52
N PHE A 15 15.64 0.76 -16.46
CA PHE A 15 16.09 1.50 -15.29
C PHE A 15 15.46 0.91 -14.04
N GLU A 16 15.95 1.32 -12.87
CA GLU A 16 15.46 0.80 -11.58
C GLU A 16 14.08 1.34 -11.24
N ILE A 17 13.28 0.53 -10.56
CA ILE A 17 12.01 1.01 -10.01
C ILE A 17 12.28 2.19 -9.06
N PRO A 18 11.52 3.30 -9.19
CA PRO A 18 11.85 4.55 -8.46
C PRO A 18 11.41 4.52 -6.99
N ILE A 19 12.06 3.67 -6.18
CA ILE A 19 11.84 3.65 -4.74
C ILE A 19 12.63 4.83 -4.14
N VAL A 20 11.92 5.70 -3.41
CA VAL A 20 12.55 6.82 -2.72
C VAL A 20 13.43 6.30 -1.59
N ARG A 21 12.90 5.38 -0.79
CA ARG A 21 13.60 4.84 0.35
C ARG A 21 12.93 3.55 0.81
N SER A 22 13.73 2.56 1.18
CA SER A 22 13.25 1.36 1.87
C SER A 22 13.50 1.56 3.36
N LEU A 23 12.48 1.40 4.19
CA LEU A 23 12.61 1.67 5.61
C LEU A 23 13.45 0.60 6.30
N PRO A 24 14.39 0.99 7.16
CA PRO A 24 15.13 0.02 7.95
C PRO A 24 14.23 -0.67 8.98
N ALA A 25 14.66 -1.84 9.45
CA ALA A 25 13.87 -2.67 10.36
C ALA A 25 13.33 -1.92 11.57
N GLY A 26 14.14 -1.04 12.16
CA GLY A 26 13.72 -0.26 13.33
C GLY A 26 12.55 0.68 13.04
N GLU A 27 12.54 1.31 11.86
CA GLU A 27 11.43 2.18 11.47
C GLU A 27 10.17 1.37 11.16
N CYS A 28 10.31 0.20 10.53
CA CYS A 28 9.18 -0.70 10.29
C CYS A 28 8.55 -1.15 11.60
N ILE A 29 9.35 -1.46 12.60
CA ILE A 29 8.87 -1.85 13.93
C ILE A 29 8.06 -0.71 14.55
N LYS A 30 8.54 0.53 14.47
CA LYS A 30 7.82 1.69 15.01
C LYS A 30 6.47 1.89 14.33
N ILE A 31 6.41 1.74 13.04
CA ILE A 31 5.15 1.86 12.29
C ILE A 31 4.19 0.76 12.71
N ARG A 32 4.68 -0.47 12.83
CA ARG A 32 3.85 -1.60 13.26
C ARG A 32 3.31 -1.39 14.68
N GLU A 33 4.17 -0.94 15.60
CA GLU A 33 3.73 -0.63 16.97
C GLU A 33 2.68 0.47 17.00
N ASN A 34 2.86 1.52 16.21
CA ASN A 34 1.87 2.59 16.06
C ASN A 34 0.54 2.08 15.53
N LEU A 35 0.59 1.18 14.55
CA LEU A 35 -0.60 0.55 13.99
C LEU A 35 -1.35 -0.24 15.06
N LEU A 36 -0.64 -1.06 15.81
CA LEU A 36 -1.24 -1.86 16.89
C LEU A 36 -1.86 -0.98 17.95
N TYR A 37 -1.20 0.11 18.32
CA TYR A 37 -1.72 1.06 19.30
C TYR A 37 -2.99 1.73 18.79
N LYS A 38 -2.99 2.25 17.57
CA LYS A 38 -4.14 2.96 17.00
C LYS A 38 -5.38 2.09 16.89
N PHE A 39 -5.19 0.80 16.60
CA PHE A 39 -6.29 -0.15 16.43
C PHE A 39 -6.56 -0.97 17.70
N SER A 40 -5.81 -0.74 18.78
CA SER A 40 -5.92 -1.50 20.04
C SER A 40 -5.75 -3.00 19.83
N LEU A 41 -4.74 -3.38 19.08
CA LEU A 41 -4.46 -4.78 18.73
C LEU A 41 -3.29 -5.33 19.53
N ASN A 42 -3.31 -6.64 19.79
CA ASN A 42 -2.23 -7.31 20.49
C ASN A 42 -1.08 -7.72 19.58
N ASP A 43 -1.40 -8.09 18.32
CA ASP A 43 -0.39 -8.46 17.34
C ASP A 43 -0.85 -8.10 15.92
N ILE A 44 0.08 -8.22 14.97
CA ILE A 44 -0.17 -7.82 13.59
C ILE A 44 -1.17 -8.75 12.88
N ASP A 45 -1.26 -10.01 13.29
CA ASP A 45 -2.20 -10.94 12.66
C ASP A 45 -3.65 -10.52 12.94
N GLU A 46 -3.93 -9.91 14.09
CA GLU A 46 -5.25 -9.37 14.40
C GLU A 46 -5.64 -8.27 13.41
N PHE A 47 -4.68 -7.45 12.97
CA PHE A 47 -4.94 -6.38 12.00
C PHE A 47 -5.58 -6.93 10.72
N PHE A 48 -5.08 -8.06 10.24
CA PHE A 48 -5.56 -8.66 8.99
C PHE A 48 -6.89 -9.39 9.13
N LYS A 49 -7.40 -9.52 10.36
CA LYS A 49 -8.66 -10.21 10.66
C LYS A 49 -9.79 -9.27 11.05
N ILE A 50 -9.49 -7.98 11.21
CA ILE A 50 -10.50 -7.04 11.71
C ILE A 50 -11.49 -6.62 10.61
N ASP A 51 -12.75 -6.48 11.01
CA ASP A 51 -13.84 -6.02 10.14
C ASP A 51 -13.99 -4.50 10.15
N LYS A 52 -12.90 -3.78 10.43
CA LYS A 52 -12.93 -2.31 10.46
C LYS A 52 -12.68 -1.68 9.10
N PHE A 53 -12.16 -2.47 8.16
CA PHE A 53 -11.97 -1.99 6.80
C PHE A 53 -13.30 -1.99 6.07
N SER A 54 -13.56 -0.91 5.34
CA SER A 54 -14.71 -0.80 4.46
C SER A 54 -14.28 -1.12 3.04
N ARG A 55 -15.12 -1.86 2.31
CA ARG A 55 -14.86 -2.14 0.90
C ARG A 55 -15.16 -0.90 0.08
N LEU A 56 -14.28 -0.59 -0.87
CA LEU A 56 -14.48 0.51 -1.80
C LEU A 56 -15.15 -0.02 -3.07
N ASP A 57 -16.44 0.25 -3.22
CA ASP A 57 -17.19 -0.17 -4.38
C ASP A 57 -16.86 0.69 -5.61
N GLY A 58 -16.90 0.06 -6.79
CA GLY A 58 -16.64 0.76 -8.05
C GLY A 58 -15.19 0.82 -8.46
N PHE A 59 -14.29 0.24 -7.67
CA PHE A 59 -12.86 0.18 -7.98
C PHE A 59 -12.37 -1.26 -7.86
N SER A 60 -11.53 -1.68 -8.79
CA SER A 60 -10.86 -2.97 -8.73
C SER A 60 -9.44 -2.82 -9.24
N ALA A 61 -8.49 -3.41 -8.52
CA ALA A 61 -7.09 -3.40 -8.93
C ALA A 61 -6.84 -4.26 -10.16
N ASP A 62 -7.74 -5.19 -10.47
CA ASP A 62 -7.67 -6.03 -11.67
C ASP A 62 -7.99 -5.25 -12.95
N GLU A 63 -8.61 -4.10 -12.84
CA GLU A 63 -8.91 -3.29 -14.01
C GLU A 63 -7.63 -2.75 -14.63
N GLU A 64 -7.57 -2.78 -15.95
CA GLU A 64 -6.39 -2.42 -16.72
C GLU A 64 -5.88 -1.01 -16.39
N ASN A 65 -6.76 -0.09 -16.05
CA ASN A 65 -6.41 1.30 -15.80
C ASN A 65 -6.99 1.78 -14.45
N LEU A 66 -6.54 1.17 -13.36
CA LEU A 66 -6.93 1.66 -12.04
C LEU A 66 -6.48 3.11 -11.86
N ASP A 67 -7.44 4.00 -11.67
CA ASP A 67 -7.17 5.43 -11.48
C ASP A 67 -7.04 5.75 -9.99
N LEU A 68 -5.81 5.86 -9.50
CA LEU A 68 -5.53 6.16 -8.10
C LEU A 68 -5.98 7.57 -7.71
N ASN A 69 -5.96 8.54 -8.64
CA ASN A 69 -6.48 9.87 -8.36
C ASN A 69 -7.97 9.82 -8.08
N ALA A 70 -8.72 9.09 -8.90
CA ALA A 70 -10.16 8.93 -8.71
C ALA A 70 -10.46 8.21 -7.40
N LEU A 71 -9.65 7.22 -7.04
CA LEU A 71 -9.79 6.48 -5.79
C LEU A 71 -9.60 7.40 -4.59
N PHE A 72 -8.54 8.19 -4.58
CA PHE A 72 -8.26 9.13 -3.49
C PHE A 72 -9.34 10.20 -3.39
N ASN A 73 -9.86 10.69 -4.53
CA ASN A 73 -10.97 11.64 -4.55
C ASN A 73 -12.24 11.02 -3.95
N LYS A 74 -12.51 9.77 -4.28
CA LYS A 74 -13.68 9.05 -3.72
C LYS A 74 -13.60 8.93 -2.21
N LEU A 75 -12.39 8.71 -1.67
CA LEU A 75 -12.17 8.63 -0.23
C LEU A 75 -12.06 9.99 0.44
N ASN A 76 -12.07 11.07 -0.34
CA ASN A 76 -11.87 12.43 0.16
C ASN A 76 -10.54 12.59 0.91
N VAL A 77 -9.52 11.93 0.39
CA VAL A 77 -8.15 11.99 0.91
C VAL A 77 -7.30 12.78 -0.07
N ALA A 78 -6.56 13.77 0.43
CA ALA A 78 -5.66 14.56 -0.40
C ALA A 78 -4.56 13.67 -0.97
N THR A 79 -4.24 13.85 -2.25
CA THR A 79 -3.17 13.13 -2.91
C THR A 79 -1.82 13.52 -2.28
N PRO A 80 -1.09 12.59 -1.66
CA PRO A 80 0.19 12.91 -1.02
C PRO A 80 1.32 12.96 -2.05
N ASN A 81 2.46 13.55 -1.66
CA ASN A 81 3.66 13.51 -2.50
C ASN A 81 4.32 12.14 -2.44
N GLU A 82 4.40 11.58 -1.25
CA GLU A 82 5.01 10.27 -1.00
C GLU A 82 4.06 9.39 -0.24
N ILE A 83 4.15 8.09 -0.49
CA ILE A 83 3.34 7.09 0.18
C ILE A 83 4.19 5.92 0.62
N CYS A 84 3.68 5.20 1.61
CA CYS A 84 4.29 3.96 2.09
C CYS A 84 3.53 2.77 1.52
N ILE A 85 4.28 1.72 1.16
CA ILE A 85 3.71 0.45 0.70
C ILE A 85 4.26 -0.66 1.58
N ASN A 86 3.36 -1.44 2.16
CA ASN A 86 3.69 -2.66 2.89
C ASN A 86 3.43 -3.87 2.02
N PHE A 87 4.42 -4.77 1.95
CA PHE A 87 4.30 -6.03 1.22
C PHE A 87 4.23 -7.25 2.12
N ASN A 88 4.64 -7.14 3.39
CA ASN A 88 4.70 -8.30 4.28
C ASN A 88 4.62 -7.89 5.75
N LYS A 89 3.41 -7.92 6.30
CA LYS A 89 3.14 -7.74 7.73
C LYS A 89 3.85 -6.54 8.37
N PHE A 90 4.05 -5.48 7.59
CA PHE A 90 4.78 -4.28 8.03
C PHE A 90 6.24 -4.54 8.42
N GLU A 91 6.82 -5.59 7.88
CA GLU A 91 8.24 -5.90 8.04
C GLU A 91 9.08 -5.36 6.88
N SER A 92 8.44 -5.09 5.75
CA SER A 92 9.08 -4.57 4.54
C SER A 92 8.23 -3.43 4.00
N ILE A 93 8.69 -2.20 4.23
CA ILE A 93 7.96 -1.00 3.83
C ILE A 93 8.85 -0.16 2.94
N ASP A 94 8.35 0.18 1.75
CA ASP A 94 9.02 1.06 0.80
C ASP A 94 8.24 2.36 0.66
N ILE A 95 8.97 3.46 0.48
CA ILE A 95 8.39 4.76 0.19
C ILE A 95 8.57 5.05 -1.29
N LEU A 96 7.47 5.39 -1.97
CA LEU A 96 7.47 5.82 -3.36
C LEU A 96 6.80 7.19 -3.47
N ARG A 97 7.10 7.90 -4.56
CA ARG A 97 6.31 9.07 -4.90
C ARG A 97 4.96 8.59 -5.41
N PHE A 98 3.91 9.33 -5.07
CA PHE A 98 2.56 8.97 -5.51
C PHE A 98 2.47 8.84 -7.03
N ASP A 99 3.08 9.78 -7.78
CA ASP A 99 3.03 9.75 -9.24
C ASP A 99 3.67 8.49 -9.82
N ASP A 100 4.73 8.00 -9.19
CA ASP A 100 5.40 6.77 -9.63
C ASP A 100 4.56 5.54 -9.30
N LEU A 101 3.91 5.51 -8.14
CA LEU A 101 2.99 4.42 -7.84
C LEU A 101 1.84 4.38 -8.83
N PHE A 102 1.27 5.54 -9.16
CA PHE A 102 0.19 5.64 -10.15
C PHE A 102 0.65 5.09 -11.49
N LYS A 103 1.82 5.56 -11.94
CA LYS A 103 2.36 5.21 -13.27
C LYS A 103 2.71 3.73 -13.38
N PHE A 104 3.28 3.16 -12.34
CA PHE A 104 3.82 1.80 -12.36
C PHE A 104 3.06 0.82 -11.49
N PHE A 105 1.79 1.10 -11.21
CA PHE A 105 1.02 0.27 -10.28
C PHE A 105 1.00 -1.21 -10.69
N SER A 106 0.81 -1.51 -11.97
CA SER A 106 0.77 -2.89 -12.45
C SER A 106 2.11 -3.63 -12.37
N ASP A 107 3.20 -2.87 -12.22
CA ASP A 107 4.54 -3.45 -12.03
C ASP A 107 4.85 -3.66 -10.54
N ILE A 108 4.05 -3.07 -9.67
CA ILE A 108 4.24 -3.11 -8.21
C ILE A 108 3.29 -4.09 -7.56
N TRP A 109 2.03 -4.09 -7.96
CA TRP A 109 1.03 -5.03 -7.47
C TRP A 109 0.70 -6.06 -8.55
N TYR A 110 0.89 -7.34 -8.21
CA TYR A 110 0.62 -8.45 -9.11
C TYR A 110 -0.69 -9.13 -8.73
N PRO A 111 -1.64 -9.28 -9.67
CA PRO A 111 -2.89 -9.97 -9.39
C PRO A 111 -2.64 -11.43 -9.00
N SER A 112 -3.48 -11.95 -8.12
CA SER A 112 -3.44 -13.31 -7.58
C SER A 112 -2.28 -13.59 -6.62
N LEU A 113 -1.29 -12.70 -6.52
CA LEU A 113 -0.10 -12.92 -5.71
C LEU A 113 0.00 -11.95 -4.53
N ASP A 114 -0.36 -10.69 -4.73
CA ASP A 114 -0.03 -9.64 -3.77
C ASP A 114 -1.22 -9.13 -2.99
N ASP A 115 -1.08 -9.10 -1.66
CA ASP A 115 -1.88 -8.28 -0.77
C ASP A 115 -0.97 -7.17 -0.27
N ILE A 116 -1.31 -5.92 -0.55
CA ILE A 116 -0.50 -4.79 -0.12
C ILE A 116 -1.35 -3.80 0.66
N GLU A 117 -0.70 -3.02 1.53
CA GLU A 117 -1.30 -1.86 2.16
C GLU A 117 -0.56 -0.63 1.68
N ILE A 118 -1.31 0.39 1.30
CA ILE A 118 -0.81 1.71 0.92
C ILE A 118 -1.27 2.67 2.01
N PHE A 119 -0.35 3.45 2.57
CA PHE A 119 -0.69 4.30 3.71
C PHE A 119 0.23 5.51 3.81
N ASP A 120 -0.20 6.51 4.59
CA ASP A 120 0.69 7.61 4.95
C ASP A 120 1.52 7.23 6.17
N ILE A 121 2.70 7.86 6.31
CA ILE A 121 3.64 7.51 7.38
C ILE A 121 3.03 7.67 8.79
N ASN A 122 2.03 8.53 8.92
CA ASN A 122 1.35 8.78 10.19
C ASN A 122 0.12 7.90 10.40
N LEU A 123 -0.18 7.01 9.45
CA LEU A 123 -1.33 6.09 9.52
C LEU A 123 -2.67 6.82 9.68
N ASN A 124 -2.83 7.95 9.02
CA ASN A 124 -4.11 8.67 9.00
C ASN A 124 -5.14 7.96 8.12
N TRP A 125 -4.66 7.23 7.13
CA TRP A 125 -5.47 6.42 6.26
C TRP A 125 -4.68 5.21 5.80
N ILE A 126 -5.38 4.11 5.51
CA ILE A 126 -4.79 2.87 5.01
C ILE A 126 -5.70 2.36 3.90
N ILE A 127 -5.10 2.01 2.77
CA ILE A 127 -5.79 1.37 1.65
C ILE A 127 -5.20 -0.01 1.49
N SER A 128 -6.05 -1.04 1.53
CA SER A 128 -5.64 -2.43 1.37
C SER A 128 -6.06 -2.92 0.00
N VAL A 129 -5.11 -3.38 -0.80
CA VAL A 129 -5.36 -3.94 -2.12
C VAL A 129 -5.12 -5.44 -2.05
N ARG A 130 -6.19 -6.20 -2.21
CA ARG A 130 -6.13 -7.66 -2.07
C ARG A 130 -5.79 -8.34 -3.39
N HIS A 131 -5.20 -9.51 -3.31
CA HIS A 131 -4.73 -10.25 -4.48
C HIS A 131 -5.83 -10.58 -5.50
N TYR A 132 -7.09 -10.60 -5.06
CA TYR A 132 -8.24 -10.84 -5.95
C TYR A 132 -8.85 -9.54 -6.52
N GLY A 133 -8.20 -8.39 -6.27
CA GLY A 133 -8.57 -7.11 -6.88
C GLY A 133 -9.42 -6.19 -6.03
N ASP A 134 -10.06 -6.68 -4.98
CA ASP A 134 -10.88 -5.84 -4.11
C ASP A 134 -10.01 -4.86 -3.32
N ILE A 135 -10.56 -3.67 -3.14
CA ILE A 135 -9.88 -2.58 -2.42
C ILE A 135 -10.70 -2.25 -1.18
N TYR A 136 -10.00 -2.18 -0.05
CA TYR A 136 -10.58 -1.83 1.24
C TYR A 136 -9.87 -0.60 1.78
N TYR A 137 -10.52 0.14 2.67
CA TYR A 137 -9.92 1.32 3.25
C TYR A 137 -10.29 1.49 4.72
N PHE A 138 -9.44 2.22 5.43
CA PHE A 138 -9.69 2.64 6.80
C PHE A 138 -9.16 4.06 6.96
N LEU A 139 -10.02 4.95 7.49
CA LEU A 139 -9.65 6.35 7.75
C LEU A 139 -9.58 6.56 9.25
N THR A 140 -8.38 6.81 9.78
CA THR A 140 -8.18 7.03 11.21
C THR A 140 -8.36 8.50 11.59
N LYS A 141 -8.30 9.38 10.59
CA LYS A 141 -8.43 10.83 10.78
C LYS A 141 -9.69 11.32 10.09
N LYS A 142 -10.46 12.07 10.81
CA LYS A 142 -11.67 12.70 10.28
C LYS A 142 -11.37 14.04 9.63
#